data_c848060ace15a0b6c3a2a91643a02a7f
#
_entry.id   c848060ace15a0b6c3a2a91643a02a7f
#
_cell.length_a   1.000
_cell.length_b   1.000
_cell.length_c   1.000
_cell.angle_alpha   90.00
_cell.angle_beta   90.00
_cell.angle_gamma   90.00
#
_symmetry.space_group_name_H-M   'P 1'
#
loop_
_entity.id
_entity.type
_entity.pdbx_description
1 polymer ?
#
loop_
_entity_poly.entity_id
_entity_poly.type
_entity_poly.pdbx_seq_one_letter_code
_entity_poly.pdbx_strand_id
1 'polypeptide(L)'
;NSYDYYDTTVTEREVRANADYMAAHLKPYGWEYIVVDIQWYAKNTGSQREKYQYIPFGEVSMDEYGRLLPCTDRFPSAKDGVGFRALADYVHGLGLKFGIHIMRGIPREAAHRHLPILGSDALASDIADPSSICKWNPDMYGIRMGEPGAQEYYDSIVALYAQWGVDFIKCDDICNTNLYVE
;
A
#
# COMPACT_ATOMS: atom_id res chain seq x y z
N ASN A 1 4.93 -6.69 -11.34
CA ASN A 1 4.91 -6.67 -9.90
C ASN A 1 6.33 -6.70 -9.36
N SER A 2 6.64 -5.87 -8.39
CA SER A 2 8.01 -5.73 -7.87
C SER A 2 8.43 -6.80 -6.87
N TYR A 3 7.48 -7.52 -6.27
CA TYR A 3 7.75 -8.41 -5.14
C TYR A 3 8.72 -9.55 -5.44
N ASP A 4 8.55 -10.23 -6.57
CA ASP A 4 9.32 -11.45 -6.88
C ASP A 4 10.82 -11.23 -6.97
N TYR A 5 11.26 -10.01 -7.29
CA TYR A 5 12.68 -9.69 -7.39
C TYR A 5 13.18 -8.77 -6.26
N TYR A 6 12.42 -7.73 -5.92
CA TYR A 6 12.84 -6.72 -4.94
C TYR A 6 12.27 -6.95 -3.54
N ASP A 7 11.37 -7.94 -3.38
CA ASP A 7 10.76 -8.22 -2.09
C ASP A 7 10.04 -6.95 -1.55
N THR A 8 10.30 -6.58 -0.32
CA THR A 8 9.75 -5.36 0.31
C THR A 8 10.58 -4.10 0.08
N THR A 9 11.74 -4.20 -0.61
CA THR A 9 12.77 -3.16 -0.63
C THR A 9 12.77 -2.28 -1.86
N VAL A 10 11.83 -2.46 -2.80
CA VAL A 10 11.75 -1.72 -4.07
C VAL A 10 11.83 -0.21 -3.88
N THR A 11 12.56 0.45 -4.76
CA THR A 11 12.74 1.91 -4.80
C THR A 11 12.13 2.50 -6.06
N GLU A 12 11.88 3.81 -6.05
CA GLU A 12 11.39 4.53 -7.23
C GLU A 12 12.30 4.34 -8.46
N ARG A 13 13.62 4.37 -8.26
CA ARG A 13 14.60 4.15 -9.34
C ARG A 13 14.41 2.81 -10.02
N GLU A 14 14.17 1.77 -9.25
CA GLU A 14 13.95 0.42 -9.76
C GLU A 14 12.61 0.30 -10.47
N VAL A 15 11.56 0.91 -9.94
CA VAL A 15 10.25 0.96 -10.62
C VAL A 15 10.36 1.64 -11.97
N ARG A 16 11.04 2.81 -12.06
CA ARG A 16 11.25 3.51 -13.33
C ARG A 16 12.06 2.68 -14.32
N ALA A 17 13.16 2.05 -13.90
CA ALA A 17 13.96 1.20 -14.77
C ALA A 17 13.17 -0.01 -15.33
N ASN A 18 12.32 -0.63 -14.50
CA ASN A 18 11.44 -1.71 -14.96
C ASN A 18 10.35 -1.22 -15.90
N ALA A 19 9.81 -0.02 -15.67
CA ALA A 19 8.83 0.60 -16.57
C ALA A 19 9.44 0.89 -17.94
N ASP A 20 10.65 1.46 -17.98
CA ASP A 20 11.39 1.72 -19.23
C ASP A 20 11.62 0.42 -20.00
N TYR A 21 12.09 -0.63 -19.33
CA TYR A 21 12.32 -1.93 -19.95
C TYR A 21 11.03 -2.54 -20.48
N MET A 22 9.95 -2.50 -19.69
CA MET A 22 8.64 -3.04 -20.08
C MET A 22 8.09 -2.30 -21.31
N ALA A 23 8.17 -0.97 -21.32
CA ALA A 23 7.71 -0.17 -22.45
C ALA A 23 8.47 -0.49 -23.72
N ALA A 24 9.80 -0.66 -23.64
CA ALA A 24 10.66 -0.91 -24.80
C ALA A 24 10.55 -2.35 -25.33
N HIS A 25 10.35 -3.34 -24.46
CA HIS A 25 10.55 -4.74 -24.81
C HIS A 25 9.35 -5.65 -24.60
N LEU A 26 8.44 -5.34 -23.67
CA LEU A 26 7.36 -6.25 -23.27
C LEU A 26 5.97 -5.75 -23.67
N LYS A 27 5.78 -4.45 -23.78
CA LYS A 27 4.50 -3.84 -24.13
C LYS A 27 3.92 -4.37 -25.46
N PRO A 28 4.71 -4.60 -26.52
CA PRO A 28 4.18 -5.20 -27.77
C PRO A 28 3.56 -6.58 -27.60
N TYR A 29 3.85 -7.26 -26.49
CA TYR A 29 3.33 -8.59 -26.16
C TYR A 29 2.19 -8.56 -25.13
N GLY A 30 1.65 -7.36 -24.82
CA GLY A 30 0.50 -7.20 -23.92
C GLY A 30 0.85 -6.99 -22.43
N TRP A 31 2.13 -6.76 -22.09
CA TRP A 31 2.51 -6.40 -20.74
C TRP A 31 2.32 -4.89 -20.52
N GLU A 32 1.36 -4.51 -19.68
CA GLU A 32 0.92 -3.12 -19.56
C GLU A 32 1.02 -2.55 -18.15
N TYR A 33 1.12 -3.39 -17.11
CA TYR A 33 1.02 -2.94 -15.72
C TYR A 33 2.37 -3.00 -15.01
N ILE A 34 2.78 -1.86 -14.43
CA ILE A 34 3.84 -1.78 -13.42
C ILE A 34 3.18 -1.69 -12.05
N VAL A 35 3.44 -2.66 -11.19
CA VAL A 35 2.82 -2.73 -9.86
C VAL A 35 3.91 -2.65 -8.78
N VAL A 36 3.80 -1.63 -7.92
CA VAL A 36 4.63 -1.46 -6.72
C VAL A 36 4.03 -2.28 -5.59
N ASP A 37 4.75 -3.30 -5.16
CA ASP A 37 4.29 -4.23 -4.12
C ASP A 37 4.66 -3.75 -2.71
N ILE A 38 4.33 -4.54 -1.71
CA ILE A 38 4.61 -4.33 -0.29
C ILE A 38 6.12 -4.12 -0.07
N GLN A 39 6.63 -3.36 0.83
CA GLN A 39 6.01 -2.38 1.75
C GLN A 39 6.39 -0.96 1.33
N TRP A 40 5.79 -0.42 0.30
CA TRP A 40 6.14 0.90 -0.22
C TRP A 40 6.00 2.04 0.80
N TYR A 41 5.22 1.83 1.84
CA TYR A 41 4.92 2.80 2.91
C TYR A 41 5.88 2.70 4.12
N ALA A 42 6.64 1.62 4.24
CA ALA A 42 7.49 1.40 5.42
C ALA A 42 8.84 2.11 5.27
N LYS A 43 9.34 2.71 6.36
CA LYS A 43 10.67 3.35 6.39
C LYS A 43 11.79 2.32 6.44
N ASN A 44 11.65 1.32 7.28
CA ASN A 44 12.61 0.23 7.42
C ASN A 44 11.96 -1.06 6.97
N THR A 45 12.34 -1.54 5.82
CA THR A 45 11.83 -2.80 5.28
C THR A 45 12.85 -3.90 5.49
N GLY A 46 12.39 -5.05 5.98
CA GLY A 46 13.16 -6.27 5.94
C GLY A 46 13.07 -6.93 4.56
N SER A 47 13.90 -7.94 4.29
CA SER A 47 13.84 -8.75 3.09
C SER A 47 13.37 -10.16 3.42
N GLN A 48 12.56 -10.77 2.54
CA GLN A 48 12.20 -12.19 2.68
C GLN A 48 13.41 -13.11 2.59
N ARG A 49 14.44 -12.68 1.90
CA ARG A 49 15.68 -13.42 1.76
C ARG A 49 16.53 -13.37 3.03
N GLU A 50 16.24 -12.41 3.89
CA GLU A 50 16.77 -12.30 5.22
C GLU A 50 15.74 -12.85 6.22
N LYS A 51 16.20 -13.21 7.40
CA LYS A 51 15.38 -13.92 8.39
C LYS A 51 14.18 -13.12 8.93
N TYR A 52 14.12 -11.81 8.72
CA TYR A 52 13.10 -10.91 9.26
C TYR A 52 12.56 -10.01 8.17
N GLN A 53 11.50 -10.47 7.54
CA GLN A 53 10.83 -9.78 6.46
C GLN A 53 10.00 -8.59 6.94
N TYR A 54 9.31 -8.75 8.05
CA TYR A 54 8.40 -7.75 8.59
C TYR A 54 8.78 -7.42 10.02
N ILE A 55 8.92 -6.13 10.28
CA ILE A 55 9.17 -5.62 11.62
C ILE A 55 7.80 -5.24 12.21
N PRO A 56 7.27 -6.01 13.18
CA PRO A 56 6.03 -5.67 13.85
C PRO A 56 6.12 -4.25 14.43
N PHE A 57 5.13 -3.42 14.18
CA PHE A 57 5.12 -2.00 14.57
C PHE A 57 6.29 -1.19 13.98
N GLY A 58 6.80 -1.59 12.83
CA GLY A 58 7.71 -0.79 12.05
C GLY A 58 7.10 0.57 11.73
N GLU A 59 7.95 1.60 11.63
CA GLU A 59 7.49 2.94 11.32
C GLU A 59 6.94 2.99 9.89
N VAL A 60 5.66 3.34 9.75
CA VAL A 60 4.97 3.49 8.48
C VAL A 60 4.71 4.95 8.17
N SER A 61 4.79 5.31 6.89
CA SER A 61 4.40 6.63 6.42
C SER A 61 2.87 6.66 6.25
N MET A 62 2.19 7.57 6.94
CA MET A 62 0.74 7.76 6.82
C MET A 62 0.36 9.21 7.11
N ASP A 63 -0.82 9.62 6.67
CA ASP A 63 -1.37 10.93 6.97
C ASP A 63 -2.14 10.96 8.31
N GLU A 64 -2.76 12.11 8.60
CA GLU A 64 -3.54 12.33 9.81
C GLU A 64 -4.83 11.50 9.91
N TYR A 65 -5.23 10.84 8.82
CA TYR A 65 -6.40 9.95 8.75
C TYR A 65 -6.02 8.46 8.73
N GLY A 66 -4.74 8.15 8.97
CA GLY A 66 -4.25 6.77 8.96
C GLY A 66 -4.16 6.14 7.56
N ARG A 67 -4.19 6.94 6.49
CA ARG A 67 -4.02 6.46 5.13
C ARG A 67 -2.54 6.38 4.78
N LEU A 68 -2.11 5.23 4.26
CA LEU A 68 -0.71 5.00 3.95
C LEU A 68 -0.20 5.93 2.85
N LEU A 69 1.01 6.45 3.04
CA LEU A 69 1.74 7.29 2.09
C LEU A 69 3.05 6.61 1.67
N PRO A 70 3.54 6.85 0.44
CA PRO A 70 4.84 6.31 0.03
C PRO A 70 5.98 6.84 0.92
N CYS A 71 6.88 5.95 1.32
CA CYS A 71 8.08 6.34 2.05
C CYS A 71 9.00 7.18 1.15
N THR A 72 9.19 8.45 1.48
CA THR A 72 9.92 9.41 0.64
C THR A 72 11.43 9.12 0.53
N ASP A 73 12.00 8.32 1.44
CA ASP A 73 13.39 7.88 1.34
C ASP A 73 13.59 6.92 0.16
N ARG A 74 12.58 6.12 -0.15
CA ARG A 74 12.60 5.18 -1.27
C ARG A 74 11.88 5.70 -2.52
N PHE A 75 10.89 6.56 -2.32
CA PHE A 75 10.07 7.19 -3.38
C PHE A 75 10.17 8.72 -3.26
N PRO A 76 11.32 9.31 -3.62
CA PRO A 76 11.59 10.72 -3.39
C PRO A 76 10.66 11.67 -4.14
N SER A 77 10.04 11.25 -5.23
CA SER A 77 9.04 12.06 -5.94
C SER A 77 7.69 12.16 -5.22
N ALA A 78 7.49 11.37 -4.16
CA ALA A 78 6.26 11.40 -3.35
C ALA A 78 6.25 12.50 -2.27
N LYS A 79 7.27 13.36 -2.22
CA LYS A 79 7.37 14.47 -1.27
C LYS A 79 6.18 15.43 -1.39
N ASP A 80 5.99 16.24 -0.36
CA ASP A 80 4.99 17.31 -0.31
C ASP A 80 3.54 16.84 -0.46
N GLY A 81 3.28 15.60 -0.06
CA GLY A 81 1.91 15.03 -0.04
C GLY A 81 1.36 14.59 -1.39
N VAL A 82 2.17 14.63 -2.47
CA VAL A 82 1.69 14.26 -3.82
C VAL A 82 1.53 12.75 -4.03
N GLY A 83 1.99 11.94 -3.07
CA GLY A 83 1.92 10.49 -3.15
C GLY A 83 2.62 9.94 -4.39
N PHE A 84 2.04 8.93 -5.02
CA PHE A 84 2.62 8.33 -6.23
C PHE A 84 2.35 9.10 -7.53
N ARG A 85 1.72 10.29 -7.49
CA ARG A 85 1.32 11.02 -8.70
C ARG A 85 2.46 11.14 -9.73
N ALA A 86 3.63 11.62 -9.31
CA ALA A 86 4.75 11.83 -10.23
C ALA A 86 5.29 10.52 -10.83
N LEU A 87 5.26 9.42 -10.07
CA LEU A 87 5.65 8.11 -10.56
C LEU A 87 4.60 7.50 -11.49
N ALA A 88 3.31 7.66 -11.17
CA ALA A 88 2.21 7.23 -12.02
C ALA A 88 2.21 7.98 -13.36
N ASP A 89 2.37 9.31 -13.33
CA ASP A 89 2.47 10.14 -14.55
C ASP A 89 3.65 9.71 -15.44
N TYR A 90 4.78 9.34 -14.81
CA TYR A 90 5.92 8.80 -15.54
C TYR A 90 5.58 7.48 -16.26
N VAL A 91 4.97 6.55 -15.54
CA VAL A 91 4.55 5.24 -16.09
C VAL A 91 3.52 5.42 -17.20
N HIS A 92 2.53 6.32 -17.01
CA HIS A 92 1.55 6.68 -18.02
C HIS A 92 2.18 7.31 -19.26
N GLY A 93 3.22 8.14 -19.08
CA GLY A 93 3.98 8.74 -20.17
C GLY A 93 4.65 7.71 -21.09
N LEU A 94 4.95 6.51 -20.58
CA LEU A 94 5.43 5.36 -21.35
C LEU A 94 4.29 4.55 -22.01
N GLY A 95 3.03 4.96 -21.79
CA GLY A 95 1.84 4.27 -22.24
C GLY A 95 1.60 2.95 -21.51
N LEU A 96 2.07 2.85 -20.27
CA LEU A 96 1.81 1.75 -19.33
C LEU A 96 0.77 2.19 -18.29
N LYS A 97 0.34 1.26 -17.46
CA LYS A 97 -0.57 1.45 -16.33
C LYS A 97 0.15 1.26 -15.01
N PHE A 98 -0.23 2.05 -14.01
CA PHE A 98 0.40 2.05 -12.69
C PHE A 98 -0.49 1.36 -11.66
N GLY A 99 0.08 0.44 -10.89
CA GLY A 99 -0.61 -0.26 -9.83
C GLY A 99 0.16 -0.26 -8.52
N ILE A 100 -0.56 -0.48 -7.43
CA ILE A 100 -0.01 -0.64 -6.09
C ILE A 100 -0.57 -1.86 -5.39
N HIS A 101 0.18 -2.37 -4.42
CA HIS A 101 -0.26 -3.36 -3.46
C HIS A 101 -0.84 -2.67 -2.22
N ILE A 102 -1.90 -3.23 -1.67
CA ILE A 102 -2.39 -2.89 -0.33
C ILE A 102 -2.63 -4.18 0.48
N MET A 103 -2.45 -4.07 1.79
CA MET A 103 -3.02 -5.04 2.72
C MET A 103 -4.49 -4.70 2.97
N ARG A 104 -5.31 -5.71 3.26
CA ARG A 104 -6.63 -5.44 3.83
C ARG A 104 -6.49 -4.78 5.20
N GLY A 105 -7.49 -4.01 5.61
CA GLY A 105 -7.55 -3.47 6.97
C GLY A 105 -7.05 -2.04 7.12
N ILE A 106 -6.71 -1.69 8.36
CA ILE A 106 -6.27 -0.37 8.78
C ILE A 106 -4.93 -0.47 9.52
N PRO A 107 -3.98 0.47 9.34
CA PRO A 107 -2.72 0.45 10.06
C PRO A 107 -2.90 0.35 11.58
N ARG A 108 -2.21 -0.59 12.20
CA ARG A 108 -2.27 -0.76 13.67
C ARG A 108 -1.87 0.52 14.40
N GLU A 109 -0.89 1.24 13.87
CA GLU A 109 -0.47 2.53 14.40
C GLU A 109 -1.62 3.56 14.36
N ALA A 110 -2.41 3.61 13.28
CA ALA A 110 -3.56 4.51 13.19
C ALA A 110 -4.59 4.22 14.30
N ALA A 111 -4.89 2.94 14.53
CA ALA A 111 -5.79 2.51 15.60
C ALA A 111 -5.23 2.84 17.00
N HIS A 112 -3.94 2.61 17.25
CA HIS A 112 -3.30 2.93 18.53
C HIS A 112 -3.23 4.43 18.80
N ARG A 113 -3.12 5.24 17.77
CA ARG A 113 -3.11 6.71 17.86
C ARG A 113 -4.51 7.32 17.87
N HIS A 114 -5.57 6.52 17.76
CA HIS A 114 -6.96 6.98 17.66
C HIS A 114 -7.15 8.06 16.58
N LEU A 115 -6.54 7.85 15.40
CA LEU A 115 -6.65 8.82 14.32
C LEU A 115 -8.10 8.93 13.81
N PRO A 116 -8.54 10.11 13.39
CA PRO A 116 -9.89 10.29 12.86
C PRO A 116 -10.04 9.58 11.50
N ILE A 117 -11.25 9.16 11.19
CA ILE A 117 -11.62 8.65 9.86
C ILE A 117 -12.15 9.79 9.02
N LEU A 118 -11.56 10.02 7.86
CA LEU A 118 -12.00 11.08 6.94
C LEU A 118 -13.43 10.83 6.47
N GLY A 119 -14.30 11.79 6.69
CA GLY A 119 -15.72 11.72 6.29
C GLY A 119 -16.63 11.05 7.33
N SER A 120 -16.12 10.78 8.55
CA SER A 120 -16.88 10.20 9.66
C SER A 120 -16.49 10.84 10.99
N ASP A 121 -17.35 10.73 11.99
CA ASP A 121 -17.02 11.08 13.39
C ASP A 121 -16.29 9.95 14.13
N ALA A 122 -16.10 8.78 13.48
CA ALA A 122 -15.43 7.63 14.05
C ALA A 122 -13.91 7.79 14.08
N LEU A 123 -13.28 7.06 14.99
CA LEU A 123 -11.83 6.92 15.08
C LEU A 123 -11.36 5.59 14.49
N ALA A 124 -10.09 5.52 14.11
CA ALA A 124 -9.47 4.29 13.60
C ALA A 124 -9.57 3.11 14.60
N SER A 125 -9.54 3.40 15.90
CA SER A 125 -9.75 2.40 16.96
C SER A 125 -11.17 1.83 17.00
N ASP A 126 -12.18 2.58 16.56
CA ASP A 126 -13.59 2.15 16.64
C ASP A 126 -13.89 1.10 15.57
N ILE A 127 -13.25 1.23 14.40
CA ILE A 127 -13.43 0.32 13.27
C ILE A 127 -12.41 -0.83 13.24
N ALA A 128 -11.29 -0.72 13.95
CA ALA A 128 -10.25 -1.74 13.95
C ALA A 128 -10.69 -3.02 14.68
N ASP A 129 -10.32 -4.18 14.13
CA ASP A 129 -10.45 -5.47 14.77
C ASP A 129 -9.07 -6.03 15.16
N PRO A 130 -8.65 -5.88 16.43
CA PRO A 130 -7.37 -6.39 16.90
C PRO A 130 -7.24 -7.92 16.91
N SER A 131 -8.34 -8.65 16.81
CA SER A 131 -8.32 -10.12 16.71
C SER A 131 -7.97 -10.59 15.29
N SER A 132 -8.12 -9.73 14.30
CA SER A 132 -7.91 -10.03 12.88
C SER A 132 -6.58 -9.42 12.39
N ILE A 133 -5.49 -10.19 12.54
CA ILE A 133 -4.13 -9.78 12.16
C ILE A 133 -3.54 -10.79 11.18
N CYS A 134 -2.97 -10.30 10.08
CA CYS A 134 -2.20 -11.14 9.16
C CYS A 134 -0.92 -11.67 9.84
N LYS A 135 -0.71 -13.00 9.82
CA LYS A 135 0.43 -13.63 10.52
C LYS A 135 1.76 -13.36 9.84
N TRP A 136 1.77 -13.23 8.52
CA TRP A 136 2.99 -13.03 7.76
C TRP A 136 3.36 -11.55 7.59
N ASN A 137 2.38 -10.63 7.74
CA ASN A 137 2.62 -9.19 7.78
C ASN A 137 1.66 -8.52 8.77
N PRO A 138 2.08 -8.30 10.02
CA PRO A 138 1.20 -7.81 11.08
C PRO A 138 1.03 -6.28 11.12
N ASP A 139 1.20 -5.58 10.00
CA ASP A 139 1.12 -4.11 9.95
C ASP A 139 -0.31 -3.59 10.16
N MET A 140 -1.31 -4.42 9.81
CA MET A 140 -2.72 -4.02 9.79
C MET A 140 -3.55 -4.80 10.81
N TYR A 141 -4.57 -4.14 11.34
CA TYR A 141 -5.74 -4.79 11.90
C TYR A 141 -6.81 -5.00 10.84
N GLY A 142 -7.65 -6.01 10.98
CA GLY A 142 -8.89 -6.10 10.23
C GLY A 142 -9.81 -4.91 10.50
N ILE A 143 -10.86 -4.76 9.70
CA ILE A 143 -11.89 -3.74 9.90
C ILE A 143 -13.23 -4.42 10.16
N ARG A 144 -13.93 -3.94 11.18
CA ARG A 144 -15.31 -4.31 11.47
C ARG A 144 -16.23 -3.57 10.50
N MET A 145 -16.57 -4.19 9.39
CA MET A 145 -17.30 -3.54 8.28
C MET A 145 -18.72 -3.08 8.63
N GLY A 146 -19.28 -3.49 9.77
CA GLY A 146 -20.57 -3.03 10.26
C GLY A 146 -20.53 -1.74 11.09
N GLU A 147 -19.33 -1.28 11.45
CA GLU A 147 -19.16 -0.09 12.29
C GLU A 147 -19.18 1.22 11.45
N PRO A 148 -19.75 2.30 11.99
CA PRO A 148 -19.63 3.62 11.36
C PRO A 148 -18.17 4.01 11.13
N GLY A 149 -17.88 4.56 9.96
CA GLY A 149 -16.51 4.93 9.57
C GLY A 149 -15.76 3.86 8.77
N ALA A 150 -16.20 2.60 8.78
CA ALA A 150 -15.52 1.51 8.08
C ALA A 150 -15.56 1.69 6.55
N GLN A 151 -16.72 2.01 6.00
CA GLN A 151 -16.87 2.28 4.56
C GLN A 151 -16.16 3.58 4.17
N GLU A 152 -16.34 4.63 4.96
CA GLU A 152 -15.70 5.93 4.75
C GLU A 152 -14.17 5.82 4.71
N TYR A 153 -13.59 4.95 5.55
CA TYR A 153 -12.15 4.69 5.50
C TYR A 153 -11.72 4.14 4.15
N TYR A 154 -12.39 3.06 3.66
CA TYR A 154 -12.06 2.49 2.35
C TYR A 154 -12.32 3.46 1.20
N ASP A 155 -13.43 4.20 1.24
CA ASP A 155 -13.74 5.21 0.24
C ASP A 155 -12.63 6.28 0.19
N SER A 156 -12.14 6.70 1.35
CA SER A 156 -11.09 7.71 1.47
C SER A 156 -9.74 7.25 0.89
N ILE A 157 -9.34 5.98 1.14
CA ILE A 157 -8.08 5.46 0.59
C ILE A 157 -8.17 5.22 -0.92
N VAL A 158 -9.30 4.73 -1.41
CA VAL A 158 -9.50 4.54 -2.86
C VAL A 158 -9.53 5.87 -3.59
N ALA A 159 -10.21 6.88 -3.03
CA ALA A 159 -10.19 8.25 -3.57
C ALA A 159 -8.77 8.84 -3.60
N LEU A 160 -7.97 8.63 -2.55
CA LEU A 160 -6.57 9.08 -2.50
C LEU A 160 -5.73 8.40 -3.59
N TYR A 161 -5.85 7.08 -3.76
CA TYR A 161 -5.08 6.35 -4.76
C TYR A 161 -5.51 6.69 -6.20
N ALA A 162 -6.80 6.94 -6.42
CA ALA A 162 -7.30 7.47 -7.69
C ALA A 162 -6.69 8.85 -8.01
N GLN A 163 -6.56 9.73 -7.01
CA GLN A 163 -5.90 11.04 -7.17
C GLN A 163 -4.42 10.89 -7.55
N TRP A 164 -3.74 9.84 -7.09
CA TRP A 164 -2.35 9.55 -7.49
C TRP A 164 -2.23 8.97 -8.90
N GLY A 165 -3.34 8.62 -9.55
CA GLY A 165 -3.33 8.00 -10.87
C GLY A 165 -3.09 6.48 -10.83
N VAL A 166 -3.50 5.81 -9.76
CA VAL A 166 -3.43 4.35 -9.64
C VAL A 166 -4.53 3.73 -10.50
N ASP A 167 -4.16 2.83 -11.43
CA ASP A 167 -5.06 2.11 -12.32
C ASP A 167 -5.44 0.72 -11.79
N PHE A 168 -4.62 0.16 -10.89
CA PHE A 168 -4.77 -1.21 -10.42
C PHE A 168 -4.35 -1.34 -8.95
N ILE A 169 -5.16 -2.05 -8.18
CA ILE A 169 -4.87 -2.38 -6.78
C ILE A 169 -4.79 -3.90 -6.63
N LYS A 170 -3.63 -4.40 -6.18
CA LYS A 170 -3.48 -5.75 -5.64
C LYS A 170 -3.82 -5.69 -4.15
N CYS A 171 -4.99 -6.20 -3.77
CA CYS A 171 -5.37 -6.31 -2.36
C CYS A 171 -4.99 -7.68 -1.82
N ASP A 172 -4.15 -7.72 -0.80
CA ASP A 172 -3.59 -8.93 -0.23
C ASP A 172 -4.24 -9.31 1.12
N ASP A 173 -4.00 -10.56 1.56
CA ASP A 173 -4.52 -11.14 2.79
C ASP A 173 -6.07 -11.19 2.85
N ILE A 174 -6.73 -11.41 1.71
CA ILE A 174 -8.19 -11.53 1.66
C ILE A 174 -8.65 -12.98 1.84
N CYS A 175 -7.91 -13.96 1.33
CA CYS A 175 -8.39 -15.33 1.18
C CYS A 175 -7.47 -16.45 1.65
N ASN A 176 -6.30 -16.16 2.21
CA ASN A 176 -5.32 -17.18 2.63
C ASN A 176 -4.96 -17.10 4.11
N THR A 177 -5.86 -16.63 4.95
CA THR A 177 -5.61 -16.51 6.37
C THR A 177 -6.54 -17.45 7.16
N ASN A 178 -5.97 -18.17 8.10
CA ASN A 178 -6.77 -18.97 9.05
C ASN A 178 -7.66 -18.12 9.98
N LEU A 179 -7.55 -16.79 9.89
CA LEU A 179 -8.32 -15.84 10.69
C LEU A 179 -9.75 -15.64 10.16
N TYR A 180 -10.05 -16.12 8.94
CA TYR A 180 -11.38 -15.97 8.31
C TYR A 180 -12.14 -17.28 8.17
N VAL A 181 -11.63 -18.37 8.73
CA VAL A 181 -12.21 -19.71 8.56
C VAL A 181 -12.87 -20.21 9.85
N GLU A 182 -12.91 -19.40 10.91
CA GLU A 182 -13.55 -19.76 12.18
C GLU A 182 -14.89 -19.04 12.36
#